data_7248f6883ff3473ff2f36ba0a1702c8f
#
_entry.id   7248f6883ff3473ff2f36ba0a1702c8f
#
_cell.length_a   1.000
_cell.length_b   1.000
_cell.length_c   1.000
_cell.angle_alpha   90.00
_cell.angle_beta   90.00
_cell.angle_gamma   90.00
#
_symmetry.space_group_name_H-M   'P 1'
#
loop_
_entity.id
_entity.type
_entity.pdbx_description
1 polymer ?
#
loop_
_entity_poly.entity_id
_entity_poly.type
_entity_poly.pdbx_seq_one_letter_code
_entity_poly.pdbx_strand_id
1 'polypeptide(L)'
;MNEQIIEQYEIEMWEAAKNQDAEGFLEVVDRDAEMICGGYRCSGAEYAEIIREFDVSEYEISEFQIVAESQEICKVSYVIETTVADERNKDIEGKFLVTSIWKKMSDRWKLIFNMDSRVN
;
A
#
# COMPACT_ATOMS: atom_id res chain seq x y z
N MET A 1 14.56 -14.23 3.28
CA MET A 1 14.81 -12.86 3.68
C MET A 1 13.51 -12.07 3.62
N ASN A 2 13.35 -11.17 4.58
CA ASN A 2 12.10 -10.44 4.71
C ASN A 2 11.79 -9.51 3.53
N GLU A 3 12.84 -9.00 2.86
CA GLU A 3 12.62 -8.04 1.76
C GLU A 3 11.73 -8.63 0.67
N GLN A 4 12.02 -9.84 0.21
CA GLN A 4 11.22 -10.47 -0.83
C GLN A 4 9.82 -10.80 -0.35
N ILE A 5 9.70 -11.22 0.90
CA ILE A 5 8.41 -11.57 1.49
C ILE A 5 7.54 -10.33 1.60
N ILE A 6 8.09 -9.25 2.14
CA ILE A 6 7.31 -8.01 2.33
C ILE A 6 6.99 -7.37 1.00
N GLU A 7 7.93 -7.41 0.04
CA GLU A 7 7.62 -6.88 -1.29
C GLU A 7 6.44 -7.62 -1.92
N GLN A 8 6.36 -8.93 -1.73
CA GLN A 8 5.24 -9.70 -2.24
C GLN A 8 3.92 -9.27 -1.57
N TYR A 9 3.94 -8.99 -0.27
CA TYR A 9 2.75 -8.49 0.41
C TYR A 9 2.34 -7.11 -0.11
N GLU A 10 3.32 -6.24 -0.40
CA GLU A 10 3.00 -4.93 -1.00
C GLU A 10 2.34 -5.11 -2.36
N ILE A 11 2.84 -6.06 -3.15
CA ILE A 11 2.26 -6.34 -4.46
C ILE A 11 0.82 -6.84 -4.30
N GLU A 12 0.59 -7.73 -3.34
CA GLU A 12 -0.77 -8.23 -3.09
C GLU A 12 -1.72 -7.09 -2.71
N MET A 13 -1.23 -6.14 -1.91
CA MET A 13 -2.04 -4.98 -1.54
C MET A 13 -2.37 -4.14 -2.78
N TRP A 14 -1.38 -3.86 -3.63
CA TRP A 14 -1.61 -3.08 -4.83
C TRP A 14 -2.48 -3.80 -5.84
N GLU A 15 -2.35 -5.13 -5.95
CA GLU A 15 -3.24 -5.90 -6.81
C GLU A 15 -4.68 -5.82 -6.34
N ALA A 16 -4.90 -5.88 -5.02
CA ALA A 16 -6.24 -5.74 -4.47
C ALA A 16 -6.80 -4.34 -4.77
N ALA A 17 -5.98 -3.31 -4.62
CA ALA A 17 -6.40 -1.94 -4.91
C ALA A 17 -6.72 -1.77 -6.39
N LYS A 18 -5.86 -2.30 -7.26
CA LYS A 18 -6.06 -2.23 -8.70
C LYS A 18 -7.36 -2.92 -9.12
N ASN A 19 -7.66 -4.05 -8.50
CA ASN A 19 -8.84 -4.84 -8.83
C ASN A 19 -10.07 -4.43 -8.03
N GLN A 20 -9.98 -3.37 -7.21
CA GLN A 20 -11.08 -2.89 -6.39
C GLN A 20 -11.60 -3.97 -5.44
N ASP A 21 -10.69 -4.82 -4.97
CA ASP A 21 -10.99 -5.99 -4.14
C ASP A 21 -10.82 -5.63 -2.67
N ALA A 22 -11.87 -5.09 -2.07
CA ALA A 22 -11.81 -4.66 -0.68
C ALA A 22 -11.53 -5.80 0.28
N GLU A 23 -12.07 -6.99 0.01
CA GLU A 23 -11.84 -8.15 0.88
C GLU A 23 -10.41 -8.62 0.80
N GLY A 24 -9.84 -8.71 -0.42
CA GLY A 24 -8.44 -9.06 -0.59
C GLY A 24 -7.51 -8.05 0.04
N PHE A 25 -7.88 -6.77 -0.06
CA PHE A 25 -7.10 -5.71 0.57
C PHE A 25 -7.01 -5.93 2.09
N LEU A 26 -8.13 -6.26 2.72
CA LEU A 26 -8.16 -6.46 4.17
C LEU A 26 -7.55 -7.78 4.61
N GLU A 27 -7.21 -8.66 3.69
CA GLU A 27 -6.45 -9.86 4.04
C GLU A 27 -5.00 -9.52 4.37
N VAL A 28 -4.48 -8.45 3.79
CA VAL A 28 -3.09 -8.05 4.03
C VAL A 28 -2.97 -6.71 4.75
N VAL A 29 -4.05 -5.95 4.87
CA VAL A 29 -4.06 -4.66 5.58
C VAL A 29 -4.91 -4.80 6.83
N ASP A 30 -4.36 -4.41 7.97
CA ASP A 30 -5.10 -4.44 9.22
C ASP A 30 -6.25 -3.43 9.15
N ARG A 31 -7.41 -3.82 9.67
CA ARG A 31 -8.58 -2.93 9.63
C ARG A 31 -8.32 -1.62 10.38
N ASP A 32 -7.46 -1.67 11.39
CA ASP A 32 -7.11 -0.50 12.21
C ASP A 32 -5.82 0.16 11.75
N ALA A 33 -5.28 -0.23 10.60
CA ALA A 33 -4.07 0.39 10.07
C ALA A 33 -4.28 1.89 9.89
N GLU A 34 -3.20 2.66 10.05
CA GLU A 34 -3.25 4.08 9.76
C GLU A 34 -2.82 4.30 8.32
N MET A 35 -3.69 4.88 7.52
CA MET A 35 -3.41 5.16 6.11
C MET A 35 -3.38 6.67 5.93
N ILE A 36 -2.24 7.20 5.49
CA ILE A 36 -2.08 8.63 5.25
C ILE A 36 -1.82 8.84 3.77
N CYS A 37 -2.81 9.41 3.09
CA CYS A 37 -2.77 9.57 1.64
C CYS A 37 -3.37 10.92 1.28
N GLY A 38 -2.70 11.64 0.38
CA GLY A 38 -3.24 12.88 -0.14
C GLY A 38 -3.52 13.95 0.89
N GLY A 39 -2.78 13.93 1.99
CA GLY A 39 -2.92 14.95 3.02
C GLY A 39 -3.98 14.68 4.07
N TYR A 40 -4.62 13.52 4.05
CA TYR A 40 -5.57 13.14 5.08
C TYR A 40 -5.29 11.70 5.54
N ARG A 41 -5.93 11.31 6.61
CA ARG A 41 -5.70 9.99 7.16
C ARG A 41 -7.01 9.26 7.45
N CYS A 42 -6.97 7.93 7.30
CA CYS A 42 -8.12 7.08 7.56
C CYS A 42 -7.62 5.72 8.02
N SER A 43 -8.55 4.86 8.40
CA SER A 43 -8.20 3.51 8.82
C SER A 43 -8.08 2.58 7.60
N GLY A 44 -7.50 1.40 7.84
CA GLY A 44 -7.45 0.38 6.80
C GLY A 44 -8.84 -0.01 6.32
N ALA A 45 -9.79 -0.15 7.25
CA ALA A 45 -11.17 -0.49 6.87
C ALA A 45 -11.79 0.61 6.01
N GLU A 46 -11.54 1.87 6.34
CA GLU A 46 -12.06 2.99 5.54
C GLU A 46 -11.40 3.02 4.16
N TYR A 47 -10.11 2.77 4.11
CA TYR A 47 -9.40 2.78 2.83
C TYR A 47 -9.86 1.65 1.92
N ALA A 48 -10.23 0.50 2.49
CA ALA A 48 -10.77 -0.61 1.71
C ALA A 48 -12.03 -0.20 0.95
N GLU A 49 -12.82 0.71 1.52
CA GLU A 49 -13.99 1.22 0.81
C GLU A 49 -13.59 2.22 -0.26
N ILE A 50 -12.53 3.00 0.00
CA ILE A 50 -12.02 3.98 -0.98
C ILE A 50 -11.54 3.28 -2.25
N ILE A 51 -10.86 2.14 -2.11
CA ILE A 51 -10.30 1.47 -3.30
C ILE A 51 -11.37 0.91 -4.23
N ARG A 52 -12.61 0.81 -3.77
CA ARG A 52 -13.71 0.39 -4.65
C ARG A 52 -13.93 1.37 -5.80
N GLU A 53 -13.45 2.62 -5.63
CA GLU A 53 -13.56 3.66 -6.65
C GLU A 53 -12.26 3.85 -7.44
N PHE A 54 -11.23 3.06 -7.16
CA PHE A 54 -9.96 3.16 -7.87
C PHE A 54 -10.11 2.66 -9.30
N ASP A 55 -9.34 3.25 -10.21
CA ASP A 55 -9.26 2.76 -11.57
C ASP A 55 -7.81 2.73 -12.04
N VAL A 56 -6.91 2.34 -11.14
CA VAL A 56 -5.51 2.16 -11.48
C VAL A 56 -5.42 1.05 -12.52
N SER A 57 -4.95 1.38 -13.71
CA SER A 57 -4.84 0.42 -14.80
C SER A 57 -3.48 -0.27 -14.79
N GLU A 58 -2.45 0.43 -14.35
CA GLU A 58 -1.10 -0.12 -14.25
C GLU A 58 -0.36 0.54 -13.11
N TYR A 59 0.61 -0.17 -12.56
CA TYR A 59 1.52 0.40 -11.57
C TYR A 59 2.88 -0.28 -11.68
N GLU A 60 3.91 0.43 -11.24
CA GLU A 60 5.27 -0.12 -11.21
C GLU A 60 5.93 0.27 -9.90
N ILE A 61 6.44 -0.73 -9.18
CA ILE A 61 7.16 -0.52 -7.93
C ILE A 61 8.65 -0.58 -8.24
N SER A 62 9.41 0.39 -7.72
CA SER A 62 10.85 0.43 -7.88
C SER A 62 11.51 0.92 -6.60
N GLU A 63 12.83 0.73 -6.51
CA GLU A 63 13.64 1.20 -5.38
C GLU A 63 13.11 0.68 -4.02
N PHE A 64 12.65 -0.57 -4.02
CA PHE A 64 12.13 -1.19 -2.81
C PHE A 64 13.26 -1.49 -1.84
N GLN A 65 13.10 -1.06 -0.58
CA GLN A 65 14.13 -1.31 0.42
C GLN A 65 13.52 -1.42 1.81
N ILE A 66 14.18 -2.23 2.65
CA ILE A 66 13.84 -2.31 4.06
C ILE A 66 14.59 -1.18 4.76
N VAL A 67 13.85 -0.34 5.48
CA VAL A 67 14.43 0.78 6.23
C VAL A 67 14.82 0.35 7.63
N ALA A 68 14.00 -0.50 8.25
CA ALA A 68 14.27 -1.01 9.59
C ALA A 68 13.43 -2.28 9.78
N GLU A 69 13.97 -3.24 10.53
CA GLU A 69 13.21 -4.46 10.80
C GLU A 69 13.60 -5.09 12.12
N SER A 70 12.66 -5.83 12.67
CA SER A 70 12.85 -6.70 13.82
C SER A 70 12.10 -8.00 13.52
N GLN A 71 11.98 -8.89 14.50
CA GLN A 71 11.29 -10.16 14.26
C GLN A 71 9.82 -9.96 13.93
N GLU A 72 9.21 -8.90 14.44
CA GLU A 72 7.78 -8.69 14.31
C GLU A 72 7.40 -7.43 13.50
N ILE A 73 8.36 -6.57 13.22
CA ILE A 73 8.07 -5.30 12.54
C ILE A 73 9.02 -5.15 11.36
N CYS A 74 8.47 -4.71 10.24
CA CYS A 74 9.29 -4.43 9.06
C CYS A 74 8.81 -3.13 8.44
N LYS A 75 9.70 -2.14 8.37
CA LYS A 75 9.42 -0.84 7.76
C LYS A 75 10.11 -0.79 6.41
N VAL A 76 9.35 -0.50 5.37
CA VAL A 76 9.88 -0.44 4.00
C VAL A 76 9.56 0.89 3.36
N SER A 77 10.34 1.23 2.34
CA SER A 77 10.00 2.37 1.49
C SER A 77 10.28 1.99 0.05
N TYR A 78 9.56 2.61 -0.86
CA TYR A 78 9.73 2.36 -2.29
C TYR A 78 9.10 3.51 -3.08
N VAL A 79 9.32 3.47 -4.39
CA VAL A 79 8.69 4.38 -5.33
C VAL A 79 7.63 3.58 -6.07
N ILE A 80 6.44 4.16 -6.24
CA ILE A 80 5.44 3.56 -7.10
C ILE A 80 5.01 4.58 -8.13
N GLU A 81 4.84 4.11 -9.35
CA GLU A 81 4.30 4.94 -10.42
C GLU A 81 2.99 4.30 -10.87
N THR A 82 1.93 5.10 -10.91
CA THR A 82 0.59 4.60 -11.22
C THR A 82 0.04 5.30 -12.46
N THR A 83 -0.78 4.55 -13.20
CA THR A 83 -1.53 5.08 -14.34
C THR A 83 -3.01 4.79 -14.08
N VAL A 84 -3.86 5.78 -14.31
CA VAL A 84 -5.31 5.61 -14.12
C VAL A 84 -6.02 5.76 -15.45
N ALA A 85 -7.21 5.16 -15.52
CA ALA A 85 -8.00 5.20 -16.74
C ALA A 85 -8.90 6.43 -16.82
N ASP A 86 -9.35 6.94 -15.68
CA ASP A 86 -10.33 8.03 -15.62
C ASP A 86 -9.69 9.29 -15.04
N GLU A 87 -9.94 10.43 -15.68
CA GLU A 87 -9.40 11.69 -15.22
C GLU A 87 -9.86 12.09 -13.83
N ARG A 88 -10.99 11.54 -13.39
CA ARG A 88 -11.49 11.81 -12.03
C ARG A 88 -10.50 11.32 -10.97
N ASN A 89 -9.64 10.38 -11.32
CA ASN A 89 -8.67 9.80 -10.39
C ASN A 89 -7.24 10.27 -10.66
N LYS A 90 -7.07 11.42 -11.32
CA LYS A 90 -5.74 11.95 -11.61
C LYS A 90 -4.93 12.23 -10.35
N ASP A 91 -5.59 12.44 -9.23
CA ASP A 91 -4.90 12.69 -7.97
C ASP A 91 -4.13 11.47 -7.48
N ILE A 92 -4.48 10.27 -7.96
CA ILE A 92 -3.74 9.06 -7.61
C ILE A 92 -2.84 8.57 -8.75
N GLU A 93 -2.75 9.34 -9.83
CA GLU A 93 -1.85 9.03 -10.94
C GLU A 93 -0.51 9.74 -10.75
N GLY A 94 0.56 9.05 -11.08
CA GLY A 94 1.89 9.64 -11.07
C GLY A 94 2.85 8.86 -10.21
N LYS A 95 3.87 9.54 -9.73
CA LYS A 95 4.95 8.92 -8.98
C LYS A 95 4.88 9.32 -7.53
N PHE A 96 4.98 8.34 -6.65
CA PHE A 96 4.87 8.56 -5.21
C PHE A 96 5.97 7.83 -4.45
N LEU A 97 6.43 8.45 -3.37
CA LEU A 97 7.27 7.77 -2.38
C LEU A 97 6.33 7.18 -1.33
N VAL A 98 6.50 5.90 -1.05
CA VAL A 98 5.61 5.19 -0.12
C VAL A 98 6.42 4.66 1.04
N THR A 99 5.87 4.76 2.23
CA THR A 99 6.41 4.13 3.43
C THR A 99 5.34 3.23 4.03
N SER A 100 5.71 1.99 4.30
CA SER A 100 4.79 1.03 4.91
C SER A 100 5.43 0.40 6.12
N ILE A 101 4.62 0.08 7.12
CA ILE A 101 5.06 -0.70 8.27
C ILE A 101 4.19 -1.94 8.33
N TRP A 102 4.85 -3.09 8.34
CA TRP A 102 4.21 -4.40 8.42
C TRP A 102 4.48 -5.01 9.79
N LYS A 103 3.48 -5.70 10.31
CA LYS A 103 3.58 -6.38 11.59
C LYS A 103 3.29 -7.86 11.39
N LYS A 104 4.15 -8.71 11.96
CA LYS A 104 3.94 -10.15 11.87
C LYS A 104 2.90 -10.58 12.90
N MET A 105 1.88 -11.26 12.43
CA MET A 105 0.78 -11.76 13.26
C MET A 105 0.65 -13.25 13.00
N SER A 106 1.12 -14.06 13.95
CA SER A 106 1.19 -15.51 13.79
C SER A 106 2.14 -15.85 12.64
N ASP A 107 1.64 -16.41 11.56
CA ASP A 107 2.47 -16.85 10.43
C ASP A 107 2.34 -15.94 9.22
N ARG A 108 1.72 -14.78 9.36
CA ARG A 108 1.54 -13.87 8.23
C ARG A 108 1.77 -12.44 8.67
N TRP A 109 1.95 -11.56 7.68
CA TRP A 109 2.18 -10.15 7.93
C TRP A 109 0.94 -9.34 7.59
N LYS A 110 0.72 -8.27 8.36
CA LYS A 110 -0.36 -7.32 8.09
C LYS A 110 0.22 -5.92 8.08
N LEU A 111 -0.21 -5.12 7.13
CA LEU A 111 0.17 -3.71 7.09
C LEU A 111 -0.56 -2.97 8.21
N ILE A 112 0.20 -2.21 8.99
CA ILE A 112 -0.37 -1.41 10.08
C ILE A 112 -0.22 0.09 9.85
N PHE A 113 0.58 0.49 8.86
CA PHE A 113 0.79 1.90 8.54
C PHE A 113 1.20 2.03 7.09
N ASN A 114 0.64 3.02 6.41
CA ASN A 114 1.01 3.32 5.03
C ASN A 114 0.89 4.82 4.81
N MET A 115 1.89 5.39 4.17
CA MET A 115 1.90 6.82 3.89
C MET A 115 2.55 7.04 2.54
N ASP A 116 1.98 7.92 1.74
CA ASP A 116 2.60 8.27 0.47
C ASP A 116 2.77 9.78 0.35
N SER A 117 3.68 10.14 -0.54
CA SER A 117 3.97 11.53 -0.84
C SER A 117 4.31 11.63 -2.31
N ARG A 118 3.65 12.55 -3.01
CA ARG A 118 3.89 12.71 -4.44
C ARG A 118 5.31 13.22 -4.70
N VAL A 119 5.93 12.64 -5.69
CA VAL A 119 7.26 13.08 -6.16
C VAL A 119 7.06 14.13 -7.23
N ASN A 120 7.74 15.24 -7.07
CA ASN A 120 7.67 16.34 -8.04
C ASN A 120 8.82 16.30 -9.02
#